data_ae1265851eb5bf6c0767d7830dfe0fd1
#
_entry.id   ae1265851eb5bf6c0767d7830dfe0fd1
#
_cell.length_a   1.000
_cell.length_b   1.000
_cell.length_c   1.000
_cell.angle_alpha   90.00
_cell.angle_beta   90.00
_cell.angle_gamma   90.00
#
_symmetry.space_group_name_H-M   'P 1'
#
loop_
_entity.id
_entity.type
_entity.pdbx_description
1 polymer ?
#
loop_
_entity_poly.entity_id
_entity_poly.type
_entity_poly.pdbx_seq_one_letter_code
_entity_poly.pdbx_strand_id
1 'polypeptide(L)'
;IKITIVLIDNHGYASIGGLSKSVGSDGFGTKYRYRTESDHPDGETLPLDFGQICAGMGANVLVAHTRDAFGAALQAAREITDRPVCIITEVDRRQRVGGYESWWDVAVAEVSENPAVQQAREKYEGDKTKERHHL
;
A
#
# COMPACT_ATOMS: atom_id res chain seq x y z
N ILE A 1 -8.14 9.62 -25.10
CA ILE A 1 -7.88 10.53 -23.96
C ILE A 1 -6.49 10.18 -23.42
N LYS A 2 -5.61 11.19 -23.36
CA LYS A 2 -4.31 11.01 -22.71
C LYS A 2 -4.46 11.12 -21.19
N ILE A 3 -3.92 10.16 -20.49
CA ILE A 3 -3.75 10.20 -19.02
C ILE A 3 -2.31 9.78 -18.68
N THR A 4 -1.78 10.30 -17.60
CA THR A 4 -0.54 9.82 -17.00
C THR A 4 -0.88 9.14 -15.68
N ILE A 5 -0.52 7.87 -15.58
CA ILE A 5 -0.74 7.03 -14.41
C ILE A 5 0.61 6.88 -13.71
N VAL A 6 0.67 7.16 -12.42
CA VAL A 6 1.83 6.84 -11.59
C VAL A 6 1.49 5.60 -10.76
N LEU A 7 2.15 4.50 -11.09
CA LEU A 7 2.03 3.25 -10.35
C LEU A 7 3.15 3.17 -9.32
N ILE A 8 2.78 3.25 -8.06
CA ILE A 8 3.71 3.12 -6.93
C ILE A 8 3.72 1.65 -6.49
N ASP A 9 4.77 0.93 -6.89
CA ASP A 9 4.90 -0.48 -6.53
C ASP A 9 5.56 -0.61 -5.15
N ASN A 10 4.76 -1.03 -4.19
CA ASN A 10 5.19 -1.35 -2.83
C ASN A 10 5.12 -2.87 -2.56
N HIS A 11 5.05 -3.70 -3.59
CA HIS A 11 4.96 -5.15 -3.54
C HIS A 11 3.77 -5.67 -2.70
N GLY A 12 2.62 -5.02 -2.85
CA GLY A 12 1.39 -5.44 -2.21
C GLY A 12 0.39 -4.31 -2.00
N TYR A 13 -0.40 -4.44 -0.97
CA TYR A 13 -1.39 -3.46 -0.51
C TYR A 13 -0.90 -2.82 0.79
N ALA A 14 0.18 -2.02 0.74
CA ALA A 14 0.87 -1.52 1.94
C ALA A 14 -0.02 -0.66 2.83
N SER A 15 -0.96 0.11 2.26
CA SER A 15 -1.93 0.90 3.02
C SER A 15 -2.85 -0.01 3.84
N ILE A 16 -3.47 -0.99 3.19
CA ILE A 16 -4.36 -1.97 3.84
C ILE A 16 -3.58 -2.79 4.88
N GLY A 17 -2.37 -3.25 4.54
CA GLY A 17 -1.51 -3.97 5.48
C GLY A 17 -1.13 -3.14 6.71
N GLY A 18 -0.95 -1.82 6.53
CA GLY A 18 -0.70 -0.90 7.64
C GLY A 18 -1.90 -0.74 8.55
N LEU A 19 -3.09 -0.59 7.98
CA LEU A 19 -4.33 -0.50 8.71
C LEU A 19 -4.62 -1.79 9.48
N SER A 20 -4.45 -2.95 8.82
CA SER A 20 -4.58 -4.26 9.46
C SER A 20 -3.66 -4.41 10.67
N LYS A 21 -2.40 -3.96 10.55
CA LYS A 21 -1.45 -3.99 11.67
C LYS A 21 -1.82 -3.06 12.81
N SER A 22 -2.43 -1.91 12.53
CA SER A 22 -2.84 -0.98 13.58
C SER A 22 -3.93 -1.54 14.50
N VAL A 23 -4.67 -2.54 14.02
CA VAL A 23 -5.69 -3.27 14.80
C VAL A 23 -5.19 -4.63 15.31
N GLY A 24 -3.89 -4.85 15.34
CA GLY A 24 -3.25 -6.04 15.92
C GLY A 24 -3.13 -7.25 14.99
N SER A 25 -3.48 -7.12 13.70
CA SER A 25 -3.31 -8.18 12.71
C SER A 25 -1.92 -8.13 12.05
N ASP A 26 -1.47 -9.24 11.45
CA ASP A 26 -0.19 -9.33 10.74
C ASP A 26 -0.23 -8.80 9.30
N GLY A 27 -1.38 -8.32 8.84
CA GLY A 27 -1.57 -7.87 7.46
C GLY A 27 -1.60 -9.05 6.48
N PHE A 28 -2.22 -10.17 6.87
CA PHE A 28 -2.40 -11.34 6.02
C PHE A 28 -2.99 -10.98 4.67
N GLY A 29 -2.44 -11.56 3.58
CA GLY A 29 -2.91 -11.35 2.21
C GLY A 29 -2.62 -9.96 1.62
N THR A 30 -1.84 -9.11 2.31
CA THR A 30 -1.53 -7.74 1.83
C THR A 30 -0.15 -7.60 1.20
N LYS A 31 0.53 -8.71 0.93
CA LYS A 31 1.86 -8.74 0.31
C LYS A 31 1.82 -9.66 -0.90
N TYR A 32 2.49 -9.27 -1.98
CA TYR A 32 2.72 -10.14 -3.14
C TYR A 32 3.90 -11.06 -2.85
N ARG A 33 3.64 -12.16 -2.13
CA ARG A 33 4.65 -13.13 -1.73
C ARG A 33 4.16 -14.56 -1.94
N TYR A 34 5.10 -15.44 -2.19
CA TYR A 34 4.85 -16.86 -2.19
C TYR A 34 4.45 -17.34 -0.79
N ARG A 35 3.63 -18.40 -0.75
CA ARG A 35 3.37 -19.11 0.50
C ARG A 35 4.61 -19.89 0.92
N THR A 36 4.81 -19.98 2.23
CA THR A 36 5.81 -20.86 2.84
C THR A 36 5.15 -22.11 3.41
N GLU A 37 5.94 -22.99 4.00
CA GLU A 37 5.44 -24.19 4.69
C GLU A 37 4.52 -23.86 5.87
N SER A 38 4.60 -22.65 6.41
CA SER A 38 3.68 -22.14 7.44
C SER A 38 2.28 -21.81 6.91
N ASP A 39 2.03 -21.99 5.62
CA ASP A 39 0.82 -21.58 4.88
C ASP A 39 0.56 -20.04 4.88
N HIS A 40 1.54 -19.24 5.29
CA HIS A 40 1.49 -17.79 5.24
C HIS A 40 2.19 -17.24 3.99
N PRO A 41 1.70 -16.12 3.39
CA PRO A 41 2.32 -15.45 2.25
C PRO A 41 3.48 -14.56 2.73
N ASP A 42 4.53 -15.16 3.28
CA ASP A 42 5.74 -14.51 3.82
C ASP A 42 7.05 -14.96 3.14
N GLY A 43 6.96 -15.77 2.09
CA GLY A 43 8.08 -16.19 1.26
C GLY A 43 8.68 -15.06 0.42
N GLU A 44 9.35 -15.41 -0.66
CA GLU A 44 9.91 -14.46 -1.62
C GLU A 44 8.84 -13.62 -2.30
N THR A 45 9.21 -12.43 -2.78
CA THR A 45 8.31 -11.56 -3.54
C THR A 45 7.92 -12.22 -4.86
N LEU A 46 6.63 -12.16 -5.20
CA LEU A 46 6.15 -12.62 -6.51
C LEU A 46 6.76 -11.76 -7.63
N PRO A 47 7.20 -12.35 -8.74
CA PRO A 47 7.81 -11.65 -9.87
C PRO A 47 6.72 -10.99 -10.75
N LEU A 48 5.99 -10.02 -10.19
CA LEU A 48 4.97 -9.28 -10.94
C LEU A 48 5.63 -8.21 -11.79
N ASP A 49 5.39 -8.24 -13.08
CA ASP A 49 5.85 -7.23 -14.02
C ASP A 49 4.71 -6.30 -14.43
N PHE A 50 4.53 -5.24 -13.67
CA PHE A 50 3.53 -4.21 -13.95
C PHE A 50 3.83 -3.46 -15.26
N GLY A 51 5.10 -3.42 -15.68
CA GLY A 51 5.49 -2.82 -16.96
C GLY A 51 4.89 -3.58 -18.13
N GLN A 52 5.05 -4.89 -18.15
CA GLN A 52 4.45 -5.73 -19.18
C GLN A 52 2.92 -5.68 -19.15
N ILE A 53 2.32 -5.67 -17.97
CA ILE A 53 0.86 -5.55 -17.81
C ILE A 53 0.37 -4.23 -18.43
N CYS A 54 0.96 -3.10 -18.07
CA CYS A 54 0.57 -1.79 -18.59
C CYS A 54 0.82 -1.67 -20.09
N ALA A 55 1.96 -2.18 -20.59
CA ALA A 55 2.26 -2.20 -22.01
C ALA A 55 1.26 -3.06 -22.79
N GLY A 56 0.87 -4.23 -22.27
CA GLY A 56 -0.15 -5.09 -22.86
C GLY A 56 -1.53 -4.44 -22.95
N MET A 57 -1.82 -3.47 -22.08
CA MET A 57 -3.02 -2.62 -22.13
C MET A 57 -2.88 -1.42 -23.07
N GLY A 58 -1.75 -1.27 -23.78
CA GLY A 58 -1.50 -0.21 -24.75
C GLY A 58 -0.90 1.07 -24.20
N ALA A 59 -0.48 1.09 -22.93
CA ALA A 59 0.21 2.25 -22.37
C ALA A 59 1.67 2.35 -22.83
N ASN A 60 2.19 3.56 -22.92
CA ASN A 60 3.63 3.78 -22.94
C ASN A 60 4.16 3.67 -21.50
N VAL A 61 5.17 2.83 -21.28
CA VAL A 61 5.69 2.54 -19.94
C VAL A 61 7.04 3.22 -19.74
N LEU A 62 7.14 3.98 -18.66
CA LEU A 62 8.38 4.59 -18.16
C LEU A 62 8.67 4.02 -16.77
N VAL A 63 9.92 3.63 -16.51
CA VAL A 63 10.34 3.09 -15.21
C VAL A 63 11.28 4.09 -14.54
N ALA A 64 11.04 4.35 -13.26
CA ALA A 64 11.82 5.31 -12.49
C ALA A 64 12.21 4.74 -11.11
N HIS A 65 13.49 4.48 -10.92
CA HIS A 65 14.05 3.95 -9.67
C HIS A 65 14.62 5.03 -8.74
N THR A 66 14.69 6.28 -9.19
CA THR A 66 15.19 7.41 -8.41
C THR A 66 14.27 8.61 -8.54
N ARG A 67 14.39 9.56 -7.62
CA ARG A 67 13.65 10.82 -7.68
C ARG A 67 13.92 11.61 -8.97
N ASP A 68 15.17 11.64 -9.40
CA ASP A 68 15.56 12.38 -10.60
C ASP A 68 15.02 11.69 -11.87
N ALA A 69 15.11 10.35 -11.94
CA ALA A 69 14.50 9.56 -13.01
C ALA A 69 12.96 9.73 -13.02
N PHE A 70 12.32 9.83 -11.86
CA PHE A 70 10.89 10.08 -11.78
C PHE A 70 10.53 11.48 -12.32
N GLY A 71 11.31 12.51 -11.97
CA GLY A 71 11.15 13.84 -12.54
C GLY A 71 11.30 13.85 -14.06
N ALA A 72 12.32 13.17 -14.59
CA ALA A 72 12.52 13.02 -16.03
C ALA A 72 11.37 12.28 -16.72
N ALA A 73 10.86 11.21 -16.09
CA ALA A 73 9.72 10.45 -16.60
C ALA A 73 8.44 11.29 -16.66
N LEU A 74 8.20 12.16 -15.67
CA LEU A 74 7.07 13.10 -15.69
C LEU A 74 7.17 14.11 -16.85
N GLN A 75 8.38 14.60 -17.16
CA GLN A 75 8.58 15.48 -18.30
C GLN A 75 8.35 14.72 -19.63
N ALA A 76 8.97 13.54 -19.79
CA ALA A 76 8.78 12.72 -20.97
C ALA A 76 7.30 12.34 -21.19
N ALA A 77 6.57 12.05 -20.11
CA ALA A 77 5.15 11.74 -20.19
C ALA A 77 4.31 12.89 -20.77
N ARG A 78 4.73 14.14 -20.63
CA ARG A 78 4.01 15.30 -21.20
C ARG A 78 4.07 15.34 -22.72
N GLU A 79 5.20 14.87 -23.28
CA GLU A 79 5.44 14.88 -24.74
C GLU A 79 4.68 13.76 -25.47
N ILE A 80 4.30 12.70 -24.76
CA ILE A 80 3.54 11.59 -25.33
C ILE A 80 2.07 11.97 -25.35
N THR A 81 1.49 12.10 -26.54
CA THR A 81 0.11 12.60 -26.68
C THR A 81 -0.86 11.60 -27.29
N ASP A 82 -0.36 10.51 -27.87
CA ASP A 82 -1.14 9.55 -28.67
C ASP A 82 -1.75 8.41 -27.83
N ARG A 83 -1.25 8.19 -26.61
CA ARG A 83 -1.69 7.08 -25.75
C ARG A 83 -1.51 7.38 -24.26
N PRO A 84 -2.11 6.59 -23.35
CA PRO A 84 -1.82 6.67 -21.92
C PRO A 84 -0.34 6.39 -21.64
N VAL A 85 0.18 7.03 -20.60
CA VAL A 85 1.52 6.78 -20.08
C VAL A 85 1.42 6.21 -18.69
N CYS A 86 2.16 5.13 -18.40
CA CYS A 86 2.29 4.59 -17.06
C CYS A 86 3.73 4.76 -16.58
N ILE A 87 3.93 5.51 -15.51
CA ILE A 87 5.22 5.64 -14.82
C ILE A 87 5.22 4.67 -13.66
N ILE A 88 6.13 3.69 -13.68
CA ILE A 88 6.27 2.71 -12.63
C ILE A 88 7.43 3.12 -11.73
N THR A 89 7.17 3.21 -10.45
CA THR A 89 8.21 3.49 -9.45
C THR A 89 8.08 2.53 -8.27
N GLU A 90 9.16 1.82 -8.01
CA GLU A 90 9.26 0.95 -6.85
C GLU A 90 9.61 1.76 -5.60
N VAL A 91 8.96 1.46 -4.49
CA VAL A 91 9.17 2.14 -3.22
C VAL A 91 9.40 1.16 -2.08
N ASP A 92 10.19 1.56 -1.10
CA ASP A 92 10.35 0.78 0.12
C ASP A 92 9.07 0.85 0.97
N ARG A 93 8.35 -0.24 1.03
CA ARG A 93 7.12 -0.38 1.84
C ARG A 93 7.33 -0.17 3.34
N ARG A 94 8.57 -0.23 3.84
CA ARG A 94 8.90 -0.05 5.25
C ARG A 94 9.08 1.43 5.59
N GLN A 95 9.49 2.24 4.63
CA GLN A 95 9.62 3.69 4.81
C GLN A 95 8.25 4.35 4.60
N ARG A 96 7.69 4.84 5.68
CA ARG A 96 6.39 5.50 5.68
C ARG A 96 6.55 6.95 6.08
N VAL A 97 5.66 7.78 5.58
CA VAL A 97 5.46 9.12 6.15
C VAL A 97 4.96 8.93 7.57
N GLY A 98 5.50 9.71 8.52
CA GLY A 98 5.08 9.67 9.91
C GLY A 98 3.59 9.93 10.07
N GLY A 99 3.00 9.39 11.14
CA GLY A 99 1.61 9.66 11.49
C GLY A 99 1.42 11.13 11.88
N TYR A 100 0.21 11.64 11.69
CA TYR A 100 -0.18 13.00 12.09
C TYR A 100 -0.74 13.04 13.51
N GLU A 101 -0.52 11.97 14.29
CA GLU A 101 -1.06 11.80 15.65
C GLU A 101 -2.59 11.92 15.72
N SER A 102 -3.24 11.68 14.58
CA SER A 102 -4.70 11.70 14.48
C SER A 102 -5.26 10.34 14.87
N TRP A 103 -6.34 10.36 15.62
CA TRP A 103 -7.12 9.15 15.88
C TRP A 103 -8.21 8.98 14.82
N TRP A 104 -8.38 7.75 14.38
CA TRP A 104 -9.42 7.34 13.43
C TRP A 104 -10.24 6.25 14.07
N ASP A 105 -11.56 6.35 13.99
CA ASP A 105 -12.46 5.29 14.45
C ASP A 105 -12.37 4.07 13.52
N VAL A 106 -11.34 3.25 13.73
CA VAL A 106 -11.16 1.97 13.06
C VAL A 106 -11.48 0.87 14.06
N ALA A 107 -12.64 0.25 13.88
CA ALA A 107 -13.10 -0.80 14.76
C ALA A 107 -12.12 -1.98 14.84
N VAL A 108 -11.86 -2.44 16.04
CA VAL A 108 -11.05 -3.63 16.31
C VAL A 108 -11.99 -4.79 16.64
N ALA A 109 -11.62 -6.01 16.26
CA ALA A 109 -12.41 -7.21 16.55
C ALA A 109 -12.70 -7.36 18.04
N GLU A 110 -13.96 -7.63 18.38
CA GLU A 110 -14.40 -7.82 19.77
C GLU A 110 -13.95 -9.14 20.35
N VAL A 111 -13.84 -10.15 19.50
CA VAL A 111 -13.41 -11.49 19.88
C VAL A 111 -12.22 -11.89 19.02
N SER A 112 -11.12 -12.24 19.66
CA SER A 112 -9.92 -12.76 19.01
C SER A 112 -9.09 -13.58 19.99
N GLU A 113 -8.50 -14.66 19.52
CA GLU A 113 -7.50 -15.43 20.26
C GLU A 113 -6.09 -14.81 20.15
N ASN A 114 -5.89 -13.86 19.23
CA ASN A 114 -4.61 -13.19 19.04
C ASN A 114 -4.42 -12.10 20.11
N PRO A 115 -3.39 -12.21 20.99
CA PRO A 115 -3.14 -11.23 22.04
C PRO A 115 -2.92 -9.80 21.55
N ALA A 116 -2.32 -9.64 20.37
CA ALA A 116 -2.10 -8.31 19.77
C ALA A 116 -3.43 -7.64 19.38
N VAL A 117 -4.42 -8.42 18.92
CA VAL A 117 -5.76 -7.91 18.63
C VAL A 117 -6.49 -7.56 19.92
N GLN A 118 -6.37 -8.38 20.97
CA GLN A 118 -6.97 -8.09 22.29
C GLN A 118 -6.43 -6.78 22.86
N GLN A 119 -5.10 -6.59 22.83
CA GLN A 119 -4.47 -5.33 23.27
C GLN A 119 -4.89 -4.13 22.43
N ALA A 120 -5.00 -4.30 21.10
CA ALA A 120 -5.49 -3.25 20.22
C ALA A 120 -6.95 -2.89 20.54
N ARG A 121 -7.78 -3.86 20.90
CA ARG A 121 -9.17 -3.64 21.30
C ARG A 121 -9.26 -2.84 22.61
N GLU A 122 -8.50 -3.20 23.64
CA GLU A 122 -8.44 -2.44 24.88
C GLU A 122 -8.07 -0.97 24.65
N LYS A 123 -7.05 -0.74 23.83
CA LYS A 123 -6.65 0.60 23.45
C LYS A 123 -7.76 1.34 22.72
N TYR A 124 -8.41 0.70 21.75
CA TYR A 124 -9.52 1.27 20.98
C TYR A 124 -10.66 1.72 21.90
N GLU A 125 -11.10 0.86 22.82
CA GLU A 125 -12.15 1.20 23.78
C GLU A 125 -11.75 2.40 24.66
N GLY A 126 -10.50 2.42 25.14
CA GLY A 126 -9.97 3.53 25.91
C GLY A 126 -9.91 4.85 25.14
N ASP A 127 -9.58 4.81 23.83
CA ASP A 127 -9.56 6.01 22.99
C ASP A 127 -10.98 6.47 22.62
N LYS A 128 -11.91 5.56 22.43
CA LYS A 128 -13.32 5.86 22.16
C LYS A 128 -13.99 6.63 23.30
N THR A 129 -13.62 6.39 24.53
CA THR A 129 -14.14 7.16 25.70
C THR A 129 -13.75 8.63 25.69
N LYS A 130 -12.70 9.00 24.92
CA LYS A 130 -12.20 10.38 24.79
C LYS A 130 -12.83 11.11 23.61
N GLU A 131 -13.60 10.42 22.79
CA GLU A 131 -14.25 10.99 21.63
C GLU A 131 -15.29 12.03 22.06
N ARG A 132 -15.28 13.19 21.38
CA ARG A 132 -16.26 14.22 21.63
C ARG A 132 -17.53 13.90 20.84
N HIS A 133 -18.62 13.71 21.53
CA HIS A 133 -19.94 13.63 20.90
C HIS A 133 -20.37 15.06 20.53
N HIS A 134 -20.43 15.32 19.24
CA HIS A 134 -21.05 16.54 18.72
C HIS A 134 -22.55 16.25 18.54
N LEU A 135 -23.37 16.90 19.33
CA LEU A 135 -24.84 16.90 19.20
C LEU A 135 -25.25 17.82 18.07
#